data_d028a64bf9f15350b98fc5a624fc9a45
#
_entry.id   d028a64bf9f15350b98fc5a624fc9a45
#
_cell.length_a   1.000
_cell.length_b   1.000
_cell.length_c   1.000
_cell.angle_alpha   90.00
_cell.angle_beta   90.00
_cell.angle_gamma   90.00
#
_symmetry.space_group_name_H-M   'P 1'
#
loop_
_entity.id
_entity.type
_entity.pdbx_description
1 polymer ?
#
loop_
_entity_poly.entity_id
_entity_poly.type
_entity_poly.pdbx_seq_one_letter_code
_entity_poly.pdbx_strand_id
1 'polypeptide(L)'
;MAKSKQIVECVPNFSEGRDLEVIKQITNQIESVEGVKLLDVDPGEATNRTVVTFVGEPENVVEAAFKAVAKAAELIDMRHHHGAHPRMGATDVLPIVPVSGITLEECAEIARKLAKRI
;
A
#
# COMPACT_ATOMS: atom_id res chain seq x y z
N MET A 1 -25.20 -19.40 -4.92
CA MET A 1 -24.59 -19.65 -3.77
C MET A 1 -23.81 -18.53 -3.29
N ALA A 2 -24.02 -18.19 -2.18
CA ALA A 2 -23.38 -17.04 -1.66
C ALA A 2 -22.10 -17.42 -0.99
N LYS A 3 -21.01 -16.93 -1.48
CA LYS A 3 -19.78 -17.08 -0.80
C LYS A 3 -19.58 -15.89 0.04
N SER A 4 -19.03 -16.06 1.17
CA SER A 4 -18.64 -14.94 1.99
C SER A 4 -17.66 -14.09 1.23
N LYS A 5 -17.92 -12.83 1.20
CA LYS A 5 -17.02 -11.92 0.53
C LYS A 5 -15.78 -11.73 1.37
N GLN A 6 -14.63 -11.90 0.76
CA GLN A 6 -13.37 -11.71 1.44
C GLN A 6 -12.95 -10.25 1.30
N ILE A 7 -12.71 -9.60 2.42
CA ILE A 7 -12.27 -8.21 2.44
C ILE A 7 -11.02 -8.11 3.29
N VAL A 8 -10.01 -7.47 2.76
CA VAL A 8 -8.79 -7.20 3.51
C VAL A 8 -8.51 -5.72 3.49
N GLU A 9 -7.77 -5.26 4.47
CA GLU A 9 -7.36 -3.88 4.58
C GLU A 9 -5.85 -3.82 4.44
N CYS A 10 -5.35 -2.86 3.71
CA CYS A 10 -3.91 -2.67 3.56
C CYS A 10 -3.57 -1.27 4.05
N VAL A 11 -2.52 -1.16 4.86
CA VAL A 11 -2.15 0.10 5.50
C VAL A 11 -0.68 0.38 5.27
N PRO A 12 -0.29 0.70 4.04
CA PRO A 12 1.12 0.97 3.78
C PRO A 12 1.57 2.32 4.32
N ASN A 13 2.84 2.40 4.66
CA ASN A 13 3.50 3.63 5.03
C ASN A 13 4.49 3.98 3.96
N PHE A 14 4.39 5.20 3.44
CA PHE A 14 5.31 5.67 2.41
C PHE A 14 6.21 6.76 3.00
N SER A 15 7.45 6.79 2.54
CA SER A 15 8.45 7.71 3.08
C SER A 15 8.37 9.07 2.43
N GLU A 16 7.19 9.62 2.38
CA GLU A 16 6.95 10.94 1.86
C GLU A 16 5.72 11.52 2.55
N GLY A 17 5.89 12.59 3.30
CA GLY A 17 4.78 13.20 4.02
C GLY A 17 4.64 14.68 3.76
N ARG A 18 5.45 15.23 2.86
CA ARG A 18 5.46 16.67 2.61
C ARG A 18 5.04 17.05 1.20
N ASP A 19 5.39 16.24 0.22
CA ASP A 19 5.05 16.53 -1.16
C ASP A 19 3.71 15.90 -1.49
N LEU A 20 2.66 16.68 -1.43
CA LEU A 20 1.31 16.18 -1.64
C LEU A 20 1.07 15.70 -3.06
N GLU A 21 1.82 16.21 -4.01
CA GLU A 21 1.70 15.76 -5.38
C GLU A 21 2.18 14.31 -5.53
N VAL A 22 3.29 13.99 -4.88
CA VAL A 22 3.80 12.62 -4.89
C VAL A 22 2.80 11.70 -4.23
N ILE A 23 2.28 12.11 -3.07
CA ILE A 23 1.29 11.33 -2.35
C ILE A 23 0.06 11.08 -3.22
N LYS A 24 -0.40 12.10 -3.91
CA LYS A 24 -1.57 11.97 -4.76
C LYS A 24 -1.35 11.01 -5.91
N GLN A 25 -0.17 11.02 -6.50
CA GLN A 25 0.12 10.08 -7.58
C GLN A 25 0.11 8.64 -7.08
N ILE A 26 0.59 8.42 -5.86
CA ILE A 26 0.57 7.10 -5.26
C ILE A 26 -0.87 6.66 -5.01
N THR A 27 -1.68 7.52 -4.41
CA THR A 27 -3.06 7.15 -4.10
C THR A 27 -3.90 6.99 -5.37
N ASN A 28 -3.58 7.74 -6.42
CA ASN A 28 -4.26 7.56 -7.69
C ASN A 28 -4.04 6.16 -8.26
N GLN A 29 -2.87 5.60 -8.06
CA GLN A 29 -2.62 4.24 -8.49
C GLN A 29 -3.50 3.25 -7.74
N ILE A 30 -3.70 3.49 -6.46
CA ILE A 30 -4.57 2.63 -5.66
C ILE A 30 -6.01 2.74 -6.14
N GLU A 31 -6.46 3.95 -6.37
CA GLU A 31 -7.85 4.17 -6.80
C GLU A 31 -8.10 3.70 -8.22
N SER A 32 -7.07 3.51 -9.01
CA SER A 32 -7.23 3.05 -10.36
C SER A 32 -7.61 1.57 -10.42
N VAL A 33 -7.48 0.84 -9.33
CA VAL A 33 -7.82 -0.57 -9.29
C VAL A 33 -9.29 -0.69 -8.93
N GLU A 34 -10.07 -1.27 -9.83
CA GLU A 34 -11.49 -1.44 -9.59
C GLU A 34 -11.72 -2.37 -8.40
N GLY A 35 -12.69 -2.04 -7.57
CA GLY A 35 -12.99 -2.87 -6.41
C GLY A 35 -12.21 -2.53 -5.16
N VAL A 36 -11.33 -1.53 -5.23
CA VAL A 36 -10.59 -1.06 -4.07
C VAL A 36 -11.15 0.28 -3.64
N LYS A 37 -11.31 0.44 -2.34
CA LYS A 37 -11.80 1.69 -1.78
C LYS A 37 -10.72 2.31 -0.91
N LEU A 38 -10.36 3.54 -1.24
CA LEU A 38 -9.41 4.30 -0.45
C LEU A 38 -10.14 4.91 0.73
N LEU A 39 -9.75 4.59 1.94
CA LEU A 39 -10.42 5.05 3.14
C LEU A 39 -9.78 6.27 3.77
N ASP A 40 -8.47 6.34 3.75
CA ASP A 40 -7.79 7.41 4.44
C ASP A 40 -6.40 7.63 3.90
N VAL A 41 -5.98 8.89 3.90
CA VAL A 41 -4.63 9.29 3.55
C VAL A 41 -4.18 10.26 4.62
N ASP A 42 -3.18 9.86 5.40
CA ASP A 42 -2.76 10.65 6.55
C ASP A 42 -1.29 11.05 6.41
N PRO A 43 -1.01 12.20 5.81
CA PRO A 43 0.36 12.66 5.66
C PRO A 43 0.90 13.23 6.97
N GLY A 44 2.09 12.80 7.32
CA GLY A 44 2.75 13.30 8.52
C GLY A 44 3.97 14.12 8.13
N GLU A 45 3.82 15.42 8.18
CA GLU A 45 4.88 16.31 7.75
C GLU A 45 6.13 16.20 8.62
N ALA A 46 5.92 16.11 9.92
CA ALA A 46 7.05 16.04 10.86
C ALA A 46 7.91 14.81 10.67
N THR A 47 7.27 13.68 10.38
CA THR A 47 7.98 12.43 10.19
C THR A 47 8.33 12.17 8.74
N ASN A 48 7.80 12.97 7.84
CA ASN A 48 7.94 12.81 6.41
C ASN A 48 7.47 11.43 5.96
N ARG A 49 6.29 11.05 6.42
CA ARG A 49 5.67 9.77 6.11
C ARG A 49 4.20 9.95 5.87
N THR A 50 3.63 9.07 5.07
CA THR A 50 2.20 9.06 4.83
C THR A 50 1.67 7.66 5.09
N VAL A 51 0.61 7.57 5.87
CA VAL A 51 -0.10 6.32 6.11
C VAL A 51 -1.34 6.33 5.23
N VAL A 52 -1.48 5.32 4.39
CA VAL A 52 -2.61 5.21 3.49
C VAL A 52 -3.38 3.96 3.86
N THR A 53 -4.71 4.04 3.87
CA THR A 53 -5.55 2.90 4.22
C THR A 53 -6.53 2.63 3.08
N PHE A 54 -6.56 1.39 2.61
CA PHE A 54 -7.52 1.01 1.58
C PHE A 54 -7.97 -0.43 1.80
N VAL A 55 -9.16 -0.74 1.29
CA VAL A 55 -9.79 -2.05 1.48
C VAL A 55 -10.32 -2.57 0.16
N GLY A 56 -10.53 -3.86 0.10
CA GLY A 56 -11.12 -4.51 -1.06
C GLY A 56 -10.95 -6.01 -0.97
N GLU A 57 -11.33 -6.69 -2.03
CA GLU A 57 -11.08 -8.11 -2.11
C GLU A 57 -9.59 -8.36 -2.25
N PRO A 58 -9.10 -9.50 -1.76
CA PRO A 58 -7.65 -9.72 -1.70
C PRO A 58 -6.92 -9.51 -3.01
N GLU A 59 -7.45 -9.99 -4.11
CA GLU A 59 -6.80 -9.85 -5.40
C GLU A 59 -6.64 -8.39 -5.80
N ASN A 60 -7.69 -7.61 -5.56
CA ASN A 60 -7.67 -6.21 -5.94
C ASN A 60 -6.75 -5.40 -5.04
N VAL A 61 -6.75 -5.73 -3.75
CA VAL A 61 -5.88 -5.05 -2.80
C VAL A 61 -4.42 -5.32 -3.11
N VAL A 62 -4.09 -6.56 -3.47
CA VAL A 62 -2.72 -6.90 -3.85
C VAL A 62 -2.28 -6.12 -5.06
N GLU A 63 -3.15 -6.01 -6.06
CA GLU A 63 -2.82 -5.26 -7.26
C GLU A 63 -2.62 -3.78 -6.95
N ALA A 64 -3.50 -3.21 -6.12
CA ALA A 64 -3.38 -1.82 -5.72
C ALA A 64 -2.10 -1.58 -4.94
N ALA A 65 -1.78 -2.49 -4.03
CA ALA A 65 -0.57 -2.38 -3.23
C ALA A 65 0.68 -2.43 -4.11
N PHE A 66 0.69 -3.34 -5.07
CA PHE A 66 1.82 -3.46 -5.98
C PHE A 66 2.02 -2.18 -6.79
N LYS A 67 0.93 -1.63 -7.32
CA LYS A 67 1.00 -0.39 -8.08
C LYS A 67 1.47 0.78 -7.22
N ALA A 68 0.98 0.85 -5.99
CA ALA A 68 1.37 1.91 -5.08
C ALA A 68 2.85 1.85 -4.74
N VAL A 69 3.34 0.65 -4.46
CA VAL A 69 4.75 0.47 -4.13
C VAL A 69 5.64 0.83 -5.31
N ALA A 70 5.23 0.41 -6.51
CA ALA A 70 6.00 0.70 -7.70
C ALA A 70 6.06 2.22 -7.96
N LYS A 71 4.93 2.89 -7.80
CA LYS A 71 4.89 4.34 -8.02
C LYS A 71 5.70 5.06 -6.95
N ALA A 72 5.62 4.61 -5.70
CA ALA A 72 6.40 5.20 -4.63
C ALA A 72 7.89 5.06 -4.88
N ALA A 73 8.31 3.90 -5.33
CA ALA A 73 9.73 3.68 -5.64
C ALA A 73 10.19 4.60 -6.74
N GLU A 74 9.34 4.80 -7.72
CA GLU A 74 9.65 5.66 -8.84
C GLU A 74 9.81 7.13 -8.42
N LEU A 75 8.91 7.60 -7.58
CA LEU A 75 8.83 9.02 -7.25
C LEU A 75 9.67 9.44 -6.05
N ILE A 76 9.83 8.55 -5.07
CA ILE A 76 10.47 8.93 -3.83
C ILE A 76 11.94 8.60 -3.82
N ASP A 77 12.26 7.43 -4.29
CA ASP A 77 13.54 6.82 -4.10
C ASP A 77 14.74 7.67 -4.48
N MET A 78 14.86 7.98 -5.73
CA MET A 78 16.07 8.55 -6.26
C MET A 78 16.33 9.97 -5.85
N ARG A 79 15.33 10.62 -5.35
CA ARG A 79 15.46 12.01 -5.02
C ARG A 79 15.89 12.27 -3.62
N HIS A 80 15.45 11.40 -2.72
CA HIS A 80 15.56 11.70 -1.31
C HIS A 80 16.40 10.74 -0.51
N HIS A 81 16.79 9.65 -1.12
CA HIS A 81 17.50 8.64 -0.38
C HIS A 81 18.83 8.34 -1.01
N HIS A 82 19.84 8.77 -0.31
CA HIS A 82 21.18 8.45 -0.75
C HIS A 82 21.71 7.47 0.25
N GLY A 83 22.02 6.36 -0.12
CA GLY A 83 22.71 5.59 0.82
C GLY A 83 22.20 4.21 0.98
N ALA A 84 22.24 3.75 2.17
CA ALA A 84 22.24 2.34 2.42
C ALA A 84 20.98 1.58 2.13
N HIS A 85 19.84 2.24 2.15
CA HIS A 85 18.58 1.52 2.06
C HIS A 85 17.65 2.02 0.99
N PRO A 86 18.10 2.06 -0.25
CA PRO A 86 17.27 2.65 -1.30
C PRO A 86 15.97 1.89 -1.52
N ARG A 87 16.01 0.58 -1.40
CA ARG A 87 14.82 -0.19 -1.69
C ARG A 87 13.73 -0.05 -0.65
N MET A 88 14.15 0.13 0.60
CA MET A 88 13.20 0.19 1.68
C MET A 88 12.71 1.60 1.93
N GLY A 89 13.34 2.57 1.31
CA GLY A 89 13.06 3.95 1.62
C GLY A 89 11.70 4.43 1.20
N ALA A 90 11.18 3.92 0.08
CA ALA A 90 9.93 4.41 -0.46
C ALA A 90 8.73 3.86 0.28
N THR A 91 8.72 2.57 0.57
CA THR A 91 7.63 1.94 1.27
C THR A 91 8.18 1.23 2.49
N ASP A 92 7.79 1.71 3.65
CA ASP A 92 8.35 1.24 4.89
C ASP A 92 7.69 -0.03 5.41
N VAL A 93 6.38 0.00 5.48
CA VAL A 93 5.59 -1.10 6.00
C VAL A 93 4.39 -1.29 5.11
N LEU A 94 3.97 -2.54 4.93
CA LEU A 94 2.82 -2.84 4.09
C LEU A 94 1.99 -3.97 4.70
N PRO A 95 1.32 -3.71 5.82
CA PRO A 95 0.53 -4.76 6.47
C PRO A 95 -0.78 -5.02 5.73
N ILE A 96 -1.19 -6.28 5.73
CA ILE A 96 -2.47 -6.70 5.19
C ILE A 96 -3.24 -7.33 6.34
N VAL A 97 -4.42 -6.82 6.61
CA VAL A 97 -5.19 -7.19 7.79
C VAL A 97 -6.54 -7.76 7.37
N PRO A 98 -6.99 -8.84 7.99
CA PRO A 98 -8.30 -9.41 7.64
C PRO A 98 -9.44 -8.52 8.15
N VAL A 99 -10.44 -8.33 7.31
CA VAL A 99 -11.63 -7.59 7.69
C VAL A 99 -12.85 -8.52 7.70
N SER A 100 -13.01 -9.33 6.67
CA SER A 100 -14.18 -10.16 6.54
C SER A 100 -13.88 -11.38 5.67
N GLY A 101 -14.37 -12.54 6.07
CA GLY A 101 -14.31 -13.74 5.26
C GLY A 101 -12.93 -14.32 5.01
N ILE A 102 -11.93 -13.90 5.75
CA ILE A 102 -10.57 -14.34 5.53
C ILE A 102 -9.85 -14.37 6.88
N THR A 103 -8.89 -15.29 7.02
CA THR A 103 -8.16 -15.44 8.27
C THR A 103 -6.85 -14.66 8.24
N LEU A 104 -6.30 -14.46 9.42
CA LEU A 104 -5.00 -13.81 9.54
C LEU A 104 -3.92 -14.62 8.80
N GLU A 105 -4.01 -15.91 8.89
CA GLU A 105 -3.07 -16.79 8.21
C GLU A 105 -3.11 -16.62 6.71
N GLU A 106 -4.32 -16.51 6.17
CA GLU A 106 -4.50 -16.29 4.74
C GLU A 106 -3.95 -14.93 4.33
N CYS A 107 -4.11 -13.92 5.17
CA CYS A 107 -3.53 -12.61 4.91
C CYS A 107 -2.01 -12.67 4.88
N ALA A 108 -1.42 -13.45 5.77
CA ALA A 108 0.03 -13.61 5.78
C ALA A 108 0.52 -14.23 4.49
N GLU A 109 -0.25 -15.18 3.96
CA GLU A 109 0.09 -15.81 2.70
C GLU A 109 0.04 -14.84 1.54
N ILE A 110 -1.00 -14.00 1.54
CA ILE A 110 -1.15 -12.97 0.53
C ILE A 110 0.02 -11.98 0.60
N ALA A 111 0.39 -11.60 1.80
CA ALA A 111 1.49 -10.66 1.99
C ALA A 111 2.80 -11.25 1.46
N ARG A 112 3.02 -12.53 1.68
CA ARG A 112 4.23 -13.19 1.18
C ARG A 112 4.26 -13.20 -0.35
N LYS A 113 3.13 -13.44 -0.98
CA LYS A 113 3.06 -13.43 -2.43
C LYS A 113 3.30 -12.04 -2.99
N LEU A 114 2.76 -11.03 -2.34
CA LEU A 114 2.99 -9.66 -2.75
C LEU A 114 4.46 -9.29 -2.62
N ALA A 115 5.08 -9.69 -1.52
CA ALA A 115 6.49 -9.39 -1.31
C ALA A 115 7.35 -9.97 -2.42
N LYS A 116 6.97 -11.12 -2.94
CA LYS A 116 7.73 -11.73 -4.03
C LYS A 116 7.58 -10.98 -5.34
N ARG A 117 6.43 -10.32 -5.53
CA ARG A 117 6.23 -9.52 -6.74
C ARG A 117 7.03 -8.23 -6.70
N ILE A 118 7.24 -7.72 -5.52
CA ILE A 118 7.96 -6.48 -5.35
C ILE A 118 9.45 -6.72 -5.44
#